data_d4ce3de13ab72ae2a87c8635c4948123
#
_entry.id   d4ce3de13ab72ae2a87c8635c4948123
#
_cell.length_a   1.000
_cell.length_b   1.000
_cell.length_c   1.000
_cell.angle_alpha   90.00
_cell.angle_beta   90.00
_cell.angle_gamma   90.00
#
_symmetry.space_group_name_H-M   'P 1'
#
loop_
_entity.id
_entity.type
_entity.pdbx_description
1 polymer ?
#
loop_
_entity_poly.entity_id
_entity_poly.type
_entity_poly.pdbx_seq_one_letter_code
_entity_poly.pdbx_strand_id
1 'polypeptide(L)'
;MTTLLLLALVGADFPICTAAGYTGYASVVYAQDQFYVFWEDQRAYPLTGVYAARVTKQGAVLDPTGVELWTDSIGYRVSAAWDGSNFLVVTREHC
;
A
#
# COMPACT_ATOMS: atom_id res chain seq x y z
N MET A 1 -1.97 17.97 -4.37
CA MET A 1 -2.80 17.04 -5.15
C MET A 1 -2.78 15.67 -4.48
N THR A 2 -3.90 15.03 -4.40
CA THR A 2 -4.01 13.72 -3.81
C THR A 2 -4.10 12.67 -4.91
N THR A 3 -3.26 11.65 -4.81
CA THR A 3 -3.33 10.49 -5.68
C THR A 3 -4.04 9.37 -4.92
N LEU A 4 -5.07 8.81 -5.52
CA LEU A 4 -5.81 7.71 -4.92
C LEU A 4 -5.23 6.39 -5.40
N LEU A 5 -5.10 5.44 -4.47
CA LEU A 5 -4.89 4.05 -4.82
C LEU A 5 -6.27 3.40 -4.95
N LEU A 6 -6.45 2.71 -6.05
CA LEU A 6 -7.72 2.05 -6.36
C LEU A 6 -7.49 0.55 -6.50
N LEU A 7 -8.46 -0.21 -6.03
CA LEU A 7 -8.54 -1.64 -6.28
C LEU A 7 -9.83 -1.91 -7.03
N ALA A 8 -9.72 -2.52 -8.20
CA ALA A 8 -10.88 -2.93 -8.97
C ALA A 8 -11.23 -4.37 -8.61
N LEU A 9 -12.40 -4.57 -8.02
CA LEU A 9 -13.01 -5.87 -7.90
C LEU A 9 -14.00 -6.03 -9.05
N VAL A 10 -14.57 -7.23 -9.19
CA VAL A 10 -15.63 -7.42 -10.19
C VAL A 10 -16.76 -6.45 -9.88
N GLY A 11 -16.94 -5.45 -10.74
CA GLY A 11 -17.94 -4.40 -10.56
C GLY A 11 -17.33 -3.01 -10.53
N ALA A 12 -17.27 -2.38 -9.39
CA ALA A 12 -16.87 -0.99 -9.25
C ALA A 12 -15.51 -0.84 -8.59
N ASP A 13 -14.77 0.17 -9.00
CA ASP A 13 -13.55 0.59 -8.33
C ASP A 13 -13.90 1.31 -7.04
N PHE A 14 -12.99 1.24 -6.07
CA PHE A 14 -13.13 1.98 -4.82
C PHE A 14 -11.76 2.40 -4.29
N PRO A 15 -11.67 3.50 -3.55
CA PRO A 15 -10.38 3.95 -3.03
C PRO A 15 -9.92 3.07 -1.86
N ILE A 16 -8.63 2.76 -1.84
CA ILE A 16 -7.99 2.03 -0.74
C ILE A 16 -7.50 3.01 0.31
N CYS A 17 -6.91 4.13 -0.13
CA CYS A 17 -6.38 5.14 0.75
C CYS A 17 -6.85 6.51 0.30
N THR A 18 -7.39 7.29 1.23
CA THR A 18 -7.87 8.64 0.98
C THR A 18 -7.02 9.70 1.68
N ALA A 19 -5.90 9.31 2.28
CA ALA A 19 -5.00 10.26 2.92
C ALA A 19 -4.39 11.19 1.87
N ALA A 20 -4.16 12.45 2.27
CA ALA A 20 -3.55 13.44 1.38
C ALA A 20 -2.08 13.08 1.12
N GLY A 21 -1.59 13.49 -0.06
CA GLY A 21 -0.22 13.27 -0.45
C GLY A 21 -0.12 12.41 -1.70
N TYR A 22 1.12 12.24 -2.16
CA TYR A 22 1.38 11.41 -3.33
C TYR A 22 1.50 9.95 -2.91
N THR A 23 0.83 9.08 -3.66
CA THR A 23 0.96 7.63 -3.50
C THR A 23 1.28 7.00 -4.86
N GLY A 24 1.99 5.87 -4.84
CA GLY A 24 2.32 5.19 -6.08
C GLY A 24 2.91 3.81 -5.84
N TYR A 25 3.16 3.11 -6.92
CA TYR A 25 3.85 1.82 -6.95
C TYR A 25 3.27 0.82 -5.94
N ALA A 26 2.01 0.47 -6.14
CA ALA A 26 1.32 -0.45 -5.24
C ALA A 26 1.62 -1.91 -5.59
N SER A 27 1.63 -2.74 -4.57
CA SER A 27 1.71 -4.19 -4.68
C SER A 27 0.59 -4.80 -3.84
N VAL A 28 -0.06 -5.84 -4.35
CA VAL A 28 -1.18 -6.49 -3.69
C VAL A 28 -0.85 -7.95 -3.45
N VAL A 29 -1.09 -8.42 -2.24
CA VAL A 29 -0.88 -9.81 -1.85
C VAL A 29 -2.18 -10.34 -1.24
N TYR A 30 -2.62 -11.51 -1.68
CA TYR A 30 -3.72 -12.21 -1.03
C TYR A 30 -3.16 -13.20 -0.03
N ALA A 31 -3.53 -13.05 1.23
CA ALA A 31 -3.08 -13.91 2.31
C ALA A 31 -4.08 -13.86 3.45
N GLN A 32 -4.18 -14.92 4.22
CA GLN A 32 -5.05 -14.96 5.40
C GLN A 32 -6.49 -14.53 5.11
N ASP A 33 -6.97 -14.93 3.92
CA ASP A 33 -8.35 -14.73 3.50
C ASP A 33 -8.74 -13.27 3.27
N GLN A 34 -7.75 -12.42 2.99
CA GLN A 34 -7.99 -11.01 2.65
C GLN A 34 -6.84 -10.49 1.79
N PHE A 35 -7.00 -9.26 1.29
CA PHE A 35 -5.97 -8.60 0.50
C PHE A 35 -5.14 -7.67 1.40
N TYR A 36 -3.84 -7.62 1.11
CA TYR A 36 -2.92 -6.67 1.70
C TYR A 36 -2.34 -5.83 0.58
N VAL A 37 -2.51 -4.52 0.68
CA VAL A 37 -2.04 -3.58 -0.33
C VAL A 37 -0.90 -2.78 0.28
N PHE A 38 0.23 -2.74 -0.42
CA PHE A 38 1.41 -1.99 0.02
C PHE A 38 1.71 -0.94 -1.02
N TRP A 39 2.11 0.25 -0.60
CA TRP A 39 2.41 1.30 -1.56
C TRP A 39 3.48 2.24 -1.04
N GLU A 40 4.07 2.99 -1.99
CA GLU A 40 4.95 4.10 -1.72
C GLU A 40 4.10 5.33 -1.40
N ASP A 41 4.47 6.04 -0.35
CA ASP A 41 3.67 7.15 0.17
C ASP A 41 4.58 8.31 0.53
N GLN A 42 4.27 9.49 0.02
CA GLN A 42 5.05 10.70 0.26
C GLN A 42 4.29 11.73 1.10
N ARG A 43 3.41 11.28 1.99
CA ARG A 43 2.70 12.20 2.88
C ARG A 43 3.64 12.96 3.80
N ALA A 44 4.83 12.43 4.06
CA ALA A 44 5.86 13.05 4.88
C ALA A 44 6.99 13.63 4.03
N TYR A 45 6.68 14.08 2.82
CA TYR A 45 7.66 14.64 1.89
C TYR A 45 8.60 15.63 2.61
N PRO A 46 9.93 15.59 2.40
CA PRO A 46 10.64 14.85 1.34
C PRO A 46 10.93 13.38 1.64
N LEU A 47 10.48 12.86 2.75
CA LEU A 47 10.66 11.45 3.08
C LEU A 47 9.66 10.60 2.32
N THR A 48 10.07 9.39 1.97
CA THR A 48 9.21 8.40 1.34
C THR A 48 8.96 7.28 2.33
N GLY A 49 7.70 6.93 2.51
CA GLY A 49 7.31 5.86 3.39
C GLY A 49 6.70 4.69 2.62
N VAL A 50 6.65 3.55 3.27
CA VAL A 50 5.88 2.40 2.83
C VAL A 50 4.71 2.23 3.78
N TYR A 51 3.53 2.24 3.21
CA TYR A 51 2.28 2.09 3.93
C TYR A 51 1.54 0.87 3.41
N ALA A 52 0.63 0.38 4.23
CA ALA A 52 -0.18 -0.77 3.86
C ALA A 52 -1.62 -0.59 4.33
N ALA A 53 -2.51 -1.30 3.67
CA ALA A 53 -3.90 -1.40 4.08
C ALA A 53 -4.42 -2.79 3.81
N ARG A 54 -5.32 -3.24 4.66
CA ARG A 54 -6.02 -4.51 4.47
C ARG A 54 -7.37 -4.25 3.83
N VAL A 55 -7.75 -5.13 2.93
CA VAL A 55 -9.04 -5.08 2.26
C VAL A 55 -9.65 -6.47 2.35
N THR A 56 -10.88 -6.55 2.83
CA THR A 56 -11.58 -7.85 2.94
C THR A 56 -11.96 -8.37 1.55
N LYS A 57 -12.30 -9.63 1.47
CA LYS A 57 -12.78 -10.23 0.22
C LYS A 57 -14.05 -9.56 -0.30
N GLN A 58 -14.83 -8.96 0.58
CA GLN A 58 -16.05 -8.26 0.20
C GLN A 58 -15.81 -6.81 -0.21
N GLY A 59 -14.55 -6.36 -0.18
CA GLY A 59 -14.20 -5.01 -0.59
C GLY A 59 -14.23 -3.97 0.51
N ALA A 60 -14.25 -4.37 1.78
CA ALA A 60 -14.20 -3.42 2.89
C ALA A 60 -12.74 -3.07 3.20
N VAL A 61 -12.43 -1.78 3.15
CA VAL A 61 -11.10 -1.28 3.50
C VAL A 61 -11.01 -1.13 5.01
N LEU A 62 -10.10 -1.88 5.62
CA LEU A 62 -9.95 -1.88 7.09
C LEU A 62 -9.04 -0.76 7.57
N ASP A 63 -8.11 -0.30 6.74
CA ASP A 63 -7.14 0.72 7.10
C ASP A 63 -7.19 1.87 6.08
N PRO A 64 -8.25 2.71 6.09
CA PRO A 64 -8.49 3.67 5.01
C PRO A 64 -7.48 4.81 4.93
N THR A 65 -6.71 5.07 5.98
CA THR A 65 -5.64 6.06 5.94
C THR A 65 -4.26 5.42 5.79
N GLY A 66 -4.22 4.10 5.73
CA GLY A 66 -2.98 3.35 5.65
C GLY A 66 -2.27 3.22 6.98
N VAL A 67 -1.51 2.14 7.12
CA VAL A 67 -0.65 1.89 8.28
C VAL A 67 0.79 2.09 7.83
N GLU A 68 1.52 2.95 8.52
CA GLU A 68 2.93 3.16 8.22
C GLU A 68 3.74 1.93 8.62
N LEU A 69 4.52 1.40 7.68
CA LEU A 69 5.47 0.33 7.96
C LEU A 69 6.84 0.90 8.28
N TRP A 70 7.32 1.81 7.45
CA TRP A 70 8.52 2.60 7.76
C TRP A 70 8.56 3.83 6.85
N THR A 71 9.33 4.83 7.26
CA THR A 71 9.59 6.02 6.47
C THR A 71 11.08 6.26 6.42
N ASP A 72 11.60 6.48 5.22
CA ASP A 72 13.01 6.73 5.01
C ASP A 72 13.18 7.83 3.96
N SER A 73 14.42 8.27 3.79
CA SER A 73 14.71 9.37 2.89
C SER A 73 14.52 9.02 1.42
N ILE A 74 14.70 7.76 1.04
CA ILE A 74 14.70 7.36 -0.37
C ILE A 74 14.24 5.91 -0.50
N GLY A 75 12.97 5.72 -0.74
CA GLY A 75 12.44 4.41 -1.09
C GLY A 75 11.62 4.49 -2.34
N TYR A 76 11.79 3.54 -3.24
CA TYR A 76 11.04 3.48 -4.47
C TYR A 76 10.51 2.08 -4.71
N ARG A 77 9.32 2.00 -5.28
CA ARG A 77 8.77 0.77 -5.84
C ARG A 77 8.68 -0.36 -4.84
N VAL A 78 7.55 -0.47 -4.25
CA VAL A 78 7.25 -1.50 -3.26
C VAL A 78 6.88 -2.79 -3.99
N SER A 79 7.41 -3.90 -3.50
CA SER A 79 6.99 -5.23 -3.91
C SER A 79 6.82 -6.08 -2.66
N ALA A 80 5.79 -6.92 -2.61
CA ALA A 80 5.51 -7.71 -1.44
C ALA A 80 5.15 -9.15 -1.82
N ALA A 81 5.46 -10.07 -0.92
CA ALA A 81 5.13 -11.48 -1.07
C ALA A 81 4.79 -12.07 0.30
N TRP A 82 4.09 -13.17 0.29
CA TRP A 82 3.67 -13.91 1.49
C TRP A 82 4.25 -15.32 1.42
N ASP A 83 4.92 -15.75 2.49
CA ASP A 83 5.56 -17.08 2.53
C ASP A 83 4.76 -18.14 3.30
N GLY A 84 3.57 -17.79 3.73
CA GLY A 84 2.74 -18.66 4.56
C GLY A 84 2.71 -18.24 6.04
N SER A 85 3.62 -17.40 6.45
CA SER A 85 3.71 -16.92 7.83
C SER A 85 4.03 -15.44 7.93
N ASN A 86 4.84 -14.92 7.02
CA ASN A 86 5.32 -13.54 7.07
C ASN A 86 5.22 -12.87 5.70
N PHE A 87 5.07 -11.56 5.72
CA PHE A 87 5.24 -10.76 4.53
C PHE A 87 6.71 -10.39 4.36
N LEU A 88 7.17 -10.50 3.13
CA LEU A 88 8.43 -9.91 2.71
C LEU A 88 8.09 -8.69 1.87
N VAL A 89 8.50 -7.52 2.34
CA VAL A 89 8.26 -6.26 1.65
C VAL A 89 9.61 -5.68 1.27
N VAL A 90 9.81 -5.43 -0.01
CA VAL A 90 11.07 -4.88 -0.51
C VAL A 90 10.82 -3.58 -1.23
N THR A 91 11.75 -2.65 -1.05
CA THR A 91 11.81 -1.41 -1.80
C THR A 91 13.17 -1.29 -2.46
N ARG A 92 13.20 -0.55 -3.54
CA ARG A 92 14.46 -0.19 -4.17
C ARG A 92 14.88 1.18 -3.68
N GLU A 93 16.06 1.26 -3.14
CA GLU A 93 16.66 2.54 -2.79
C GLU A 93 17.43 3.10 -3.96
N HIS A 94 17.47 4.43 -4.02
CA HIS A 94 18.28 5.14 -4.99
C HIS A 94 19.69 5.28 -4.42
N CYS A 95 20.64 4.69 -5.11
CA CYS A 95 22.05 4.77 -4.70
C CYS A 95 22.77 5.86 -5.46
#